data_b308ea7e64df4504498fe40fa8e5d82d
#
_entry.id   b308ea7e64df4504498fe40fa8e5d82d
#
_cell.length_a   1.000
_cell.length_b   1.000
_cell.length_c   1.000
_cell.angle_alpha   90.00
_cell.angle_beta   90.00
_cell.angle_gamma   90.00
#
_symmetry.space_group_name_H-M   'P 1'
#
loop_
_entity.id
_entity.type
_entity.pdbx_description
1 polymer ?
#
loop_
_entity_poly.entity_id
_entity_poly.type
_entity_poly.pdbx_seq_one_letter_code
_entity_poly.pdbx_strand_id
1 'polypeptide(L)'
;MLTEMARDEESLLVRLYLASAAQRVPVTMRAPLLKVLLARVEDANDPNLPLMYWYAAEPVVAADSKEAVQLLVACKIPKLRQFITRRMAVKQLSSGE
;
A
#
# COMPACT_ATOMS: atom_id res chain seq x y z
N MET A 1 6.30 -14.85 -5.10
CA MET A 1 5.91 -15.70 -3.97
C MET A 1 5.02 -15.00 -2.97
N LEU A 2 5.47 -13.91 -2.32
CA LEU A 2 4.62 -13.17 -1.38
C LEU A 2 3.36 -12.60 -2.05
N THR A 3 3.49 -12.13 -3.28
CA THR A 3 2.36 -11.58 -4.03
C THR A 3 1.27 -12.63 -4.28
N GLU A 4 1.67 -13.86 -4.60
CA GLU A 4 0.73 -14.95 -4.81
C GLU A 4 0.04 -15.35 -3.51
N MET A 5 0.80 -15.40 -2.41
CA MET A 5 0.23 -15.67 -1.09
C MET A 5 -0.82 -14.61 -0.72
N ALA A 6 -0.50 -13.33 -0.96
CA ALA A 6 -1.41 -12.24 -0.63
C ALA A 6 -2.70 -12.31 -1.44
N ARG A 7 -2.60 -12.74 -2.72
CA ARG A 7 -3.77 -12.83 -3.60
C ARG A 7 -4.74 -13.91 -3.17
N ASP A 8 -4.22 -15.06 -2.72
CA ASP A 8 -5.03 -16.22 -2.42
C ASP A 8 -5.36 -16.37 -0.93
N GLU A 9 -4.70 -15.57 -0.07
CA GLU A 9 -4.81 -15.77 1.38
C GLU A 9 -6.04 -15.07 1.96
N GLU A 10 -6.86 -15.82 2.69
CA GLU A 10 -8.04 -15.31 3.36
C GLU A 10 -7.85 -15.16 4.87
N SER A 11 -6.79 -15.73 5.45
CA SER A 11 -6.53 -15.66 6.88
C SER A 11 -6.06 -14.27 7.28
N LEU A 12 -6.72 -13.67 8.26
CA LEU A 12 -6.33 -12.38 8.82
C LEU A 12 -4.91 -12.41 9.36
N LEU A 13 -4.53 -13.49 10.04
CA LEU A 13 -3.21 -13.63 10.63
C LEU A 13 -2.11 -13.63 9.56
N VAL A 14 -2.33 -14.34 8.46
CA VAL A 14 -1.36 -14.38 7.36
C VAL A 14 -1.30 -13.03 6.65
N ARG A 15 -2.42 -12.33 6.50
CA ARG A 15 -2.42 -10.99 5.90
C ARG A 15 -1.66 -10.00 6.78
N LEU A 16 -1.79 -10.09 8.11
CA LEU A 16 -0.99 -9.28 9.03
C LEU A 16 0.50 -9.56 8.86
N TYR A 17 0.86 -10.84 8.73
CA TYR A 17 2.25 -11.23 8.47
C TYR A 17 2.75 -10.64 7.15
N LEU A 18 1.94 -10.73 6.09
CA LEU A 18 2.33 -10.22 4.78
C LEU A 18 2.48 -8.70 4.79
N ALA A 19 1.60 -7.99 5.50
CA ALA A 19 1.70 -6.54 5.64
C ALA A 19 2.97 -6.14 6.38
N SER A 20 3.36 -6.90 7.40
CA SER A 20 4.61 -6.67 8.12
C SER A 20 5.81 -7.00 7.24
N ALA A 21 5.77 -8.12 6.52
CA ALA A 21 6.85 -8.54 5.64
C ALA A 21 7.07 -7.56 4.49
N ALA A 22 6.00 -6.93 4.00
CA ALA A 22 6.09 -5.95 2.92
C ALA A 22 7.02 -4.79 3.28
N GLN A 23 7.10 -4.44 4.56
CA GLN A 23 7.99 -3.36 5.01
C GLN A 23 9.47 -3.73 4.93
N ARG A 24 9.79 -5.00 4.78
CA ARG A 24 11.16 -5.51 4.64
C ARG A 24 11.58 -5.68 3.18
N VAL A 25 10.61 -5.65 2.26
CA VAL A 25 10.92 -5.73 0.83
C VAL A 25 11.52 -4.38 0.40
N PRO A 26 12.57 -4.37 -0.45
CA PRO A 26 13.11 -3.11 -0.97
C PRO A 26 12.01 -2.26 -1.59
N VAL A 27 12.05 -0.95 -1.35
CA VAL A 27 11.00 -0.02 -1.77
C VAL A 27 10.71 -0.14 -3.27
N THR A 28 11.76 -0.30 -4.08
CA THR A 28 11.62 -0.40 -5.53
C THR A 28 10.92 -1.69 -5.98
N MET A 29 10.74 -2.65 -5.08
CA MET A 29 10.18 -3.96 -5.41
C MET A 29 8.84 -4.23 -4.72
N ARG A 30 8.33 -3.26 -3.96
CA ARG A 30 7.10 -3.44 -3.18
C ARG A 30 5.81 -3.36 -3.98
N ALA A 31 5.82 -2.66 -5.11
CA ALA A 31 4.58 -2.30 -5.81
C ALA A 31 3.70 -3.51 -6.17
N PRO A 32 4.23 -4.63 -6.71
CA PRO A 32 3.35 -5.77 -7.03
C PRO A 32 2.61 -6.33 -5.83
N LEU A 33 3.30 -6.47 -4.69
CA LEU A 33 2.67 -6.97 -3.47
C LEU A 33 1.65 -5.97 -2.93
N LEU A 34 2.01 -4.68 -2.92
CA LEU A 34 1.12 -3.64 -2.43
C LEU A 34 -0.16 -3.54 -3.26
N LYS A 35 -0.08 -3.70 -4.58
CA LYS A 35 -1.28 -3.65 -5.42
C LYS A 35 -2.28 -4.73 -5.03
N VAL A 36 -1.81 -5.91 -4.65
CA VAL A 36 -2.67 -6.99 -4.19
C VAL A 36 -3.26 -6.67 -2.82
N LEU A 37 -2.44 -6.23 -1.88
CA LEU A 37 -2.87 -5.95 -0.51
C LEU A 37 -3.86 -4.77 -0.45
N LEU A 38 -3.58 -3.69 -1.19
CA LEU A 38 -4.43 -2.51 -1.19
C LEU A 38 -5.77 -2.74 -1.89
N ALA A 39 -5.88 -3.79 -2.69
CA ALA A 39 -7.12 -4.15 -3.35
C ALA A 39 -8.06 -4.95 -2.45
N ARG A 40 -7.63 -5.34 -1.26
CA ARG A 40 -8.45 -6.14 -0.34
C ARG A 40 -9.38 -5.25 0.46
N VAL A 41 -10.53 -4.95 -0.12
CA VAL A 41 -11.53 -4.06 0.47
C VAL A 41 -12.05 -4.62 1.81
N GLU A 42 -12.05 -5.94 2.00
CA GLU A 42 -12.49 -6.56 3.24
C GLU A 42 -11.61 -6.18 4.44
N ASP A 43 -10.40 -5.69 4.19
CA ASP A 43 -9.48 -5.27 5.25
C ASP A 43 -9.71 -3.80 5.66
N ALA A 44 -10.60 -3.10 5.00
CA ALA A 44 -10.83 -1.67 5.23
C ALA A 44 -11.27 -1.36 6.67
N ASN A 45 -12.00 -2.27 7.28
CA ASN A 45 -12.52 -2.09 8.65
C ASN A 45 -11.66 -2.71 9.72
N ASP A 46 -10.54 -3.33 9.36
CA ASP A 46 -9.61 -3.89 10.34
C ASP A 46 -8.89 -2.74 11.06
N PRO A 47 -8.72 -2.81 12.39
CA PRO A 47 -8.07 -1.73 13.13
C PRO A 47 -6.59 -1.57 12.83
N ASN A 48 -5.91 -2.59 12.32
CA ASN A 48 -4.47 -2.58 12.14
C ASN A 48 -4.01 -2.63 10.69
N LEU A 49 -4.69 -3.42 9.84
CA LEU A 49 -4.21 -3.69 8.49
C LEU A 49 -4.05 -2.45 7.62
N PRO A 50 -5.04 -1.52 7.56
CA PRO A 50 -4.85 -0.34 6.71
C PRO A 50 -3.62 0.47 7.09
N LEU A 51 -3.36 0.62 8.37
CA LEU A 51 -2.20 1.37 8.83
C LEU A 51 -0.89 0.66 8.49
N MET A 52 -0.84 -0.66 8.64
CA MET A 52 0.34 -1.44 8.28
C MET A 52 0.59 -1.40 6.77
N TYR A 53 -0.47 -1.46 5.96
CA TYR A 53 -0.34 -1.30 4.51
C TYR A 53 0.22 0.07 4.17
N TRP A 54 -0.22 1.11 4.87
CA TRP A 54 0.28 2.47 4.66
C TRP A 54 1.76 2.58 4.99
N TYR A 55 2.20 1.98 6.09
CA TYR A 55 3.63 2.00 6.46
C TYR A 55 4.50 1.39 5.36
N ALA A 56 4.00 0.36 4.68
CA ALA A 56 4.73 -0.24 3.56
C ALA A 56 4.62 0.59 2.27
N ALA A 57 3.50 1.27 2.06
CA ALA A 57 3.22 1.99 0.82
C ALA A 57 3.78 3.40 0.80
N GLU A 58 3.85 4.08 1.94
CA GLU A 58 4.26 5.48 2.00
C GLU A 58 5.63 5.73 1.35
N PRO A 59 6.67 4.93 1.63
CA PRO A 59 7.95 5.15 0.96
C PRO A 59 7.89 5.01 -0.55
N VAL A 60 7.03 4.13 -1.06
CA VAL A 60 6.86 3.96 -2.51
C VAL A 60 6.20 5.21 -3.11
N VAL A 61 5.16 5.71 -2.44
CA VAL A 61 4.46 6.93 -2.88
C VAL A 61 5.41 8.12 -2.88
N ALA A 62 6.26 8.22 -1.85
CA ALA A 62 7.22 9.31 -1.74
C ALA A 62 8.33 9.24 -2.78
N ALA A 63 8.73 8.03 -3.19
CA ALA A 63 9.87 7.83 -4.06
C ALA A 63 9.52 7.91 -5.55
N ASP A 64 8.32 7.53 -5.96
CA ASP A 64 7.98 7.37 -7.38
C ASP A 64 6.52 7.77 -7.63
N SER A 65 6.33 8.87 -8.37
CA SER A 65 4.99 9.38 -8.67
C SER A 65 4.19 8.43 -9.56
N LYS A 66 4.84 7.72 -10.47
CA LYS A 66 4.15 6.76 -11.35
C LYS A 66 3.62 5.58 -10.55
N GLU A 67 4.44 5.05 -9.66
CA GLU A 67 4.02 3.96 -8.78
C GLU A 67 2.92 4.42 -7.83
N ALA A 68 2.99 5.65 -7.34
CA ALA A 68 1.96 6.22 -6.48
C ALA A 68 0.59 6.22 -7.18
N VAL A 69 0.54 6.62 -8.45
CA VAL A 69 -0.69 6.62 -9.23
C VAL A 69 -1.21 5.20 -9.41
N GLN A 70 -0.31 4.26 -9.71
CA GLN A 70 -0.70 2.85 -9.88
C GLN A 70 -1.26 2.25 -8.60
N LEU A 71 -0.65 2.57 -7.45
CA LEU A 71 -1.16 2.12 -6.17
C LEU A 71 -2.53 2.73 -5.87
N LEU A 72 -2.72 4.00 -6.19
CA LEU A 72 -3.99 4.67 -6.00
C LEU A 72 -5.09 4.00 -6.83
N VAL A 73 -4.80 3.68 -8.09
CA VAL A 73 -5.75 3.01 -8.98
C VAL A 73 -6.10 1.62 -8.45
N ALA A 74 -5.11 0.89 -7.96
CA ALA A 74 -5.33 -0.47 -7.43
C ALA A 74 -6.02 -0.48 -6.06
N CYS A 75 -5.89 0.61 -5.30
CA CYS A 75 -6.36 0.66 -3.92
C CYS A 75 -7.87 0.72 -3.83
N LYS A 76 -8.47 -0.20 -3.06
CA LYS A 76 -9.91 -0.24 -2.81
C LYS A 76 -10.26 0.08 -1.36
N ILE A 77 -9.29 0.51 -0.57
CA ILE A 77 -9.48 0.88 0.83
C ILE A 77 -9.56 2.41 0.89
N PRO A 78 -10.74 3.00 1.19
CA PRO A 78 -10.94 4.46 1.10
C PRO A 78 -9.94 5.27 1.92
N LYS A 79 -9.64 4.82 3.13
CA LYS A 79 -8.71 5.50 4.02
C LYS A 79 -7.32 5.59 3.40
N LEU A 80 -6.87 4.52 2.76
CA LEU A 80 -5.55 4.48 2.12
C LEU A 80 -5.53 5.33 0.86
N ARG A 81 -6.62 5.37 0.11
CA ARG A 81 -6.73 6.27 -1.04
C ARG A 81 -6.54 7.72 -0.61
N GLN A 82 -7.12 8.10 0.53
CA GLN A 82 -6.96 9.44 1.09
C GLN A 82 -5.50 9.70 1.47
N PHE A 83 -4.85 8.74 2.12
CA PHE A 83 -3.44 8.88 2.51
C PHE A 83 -2.54 9.05 1.29
N ILE A 84 -2.72 8.22 0.26
CA ILE A 84 -1.93 8.28 -0.96
C ILE A 84 -2.12 9.63 -1.65
N THR A 85 -3.37 10.05 -1.81
CA THR A 85 -3.70 11.32 -2.47
C THR A 85 -3.09 12.50 -1.71
N ARG A 86 -3.21 12.49 -0.40
CA ARG A 86 -2.67 13.56 0.45
C ARG A 86 -1.14 13.62 0.36
N ARG A 87 -0.49 12.47 0.37
CA ARG A 87 0.97 12.42 0.26
C ARG A 87 1.46 12.90 -1.10
N MET A 88 0.76 12.55 -2.17
CA MET A 88 1.07 13.02 -3.52
C MET A 88 0.92 14.53 -3.63
N ALA A 89 -0.13 15.10 -3.03
CA ALA A 89 -0.37 16.53 -3.04
C ALA A 89 0.75 17.30 -2.32
N VAL A 90 1.18 16.81 -1.17
CA VAL A 90 2.28 17.43 -0.41
C VAL A 90 3.57 17.41 -1.21
N LYS A 91 3.88 16.28 -1.83
CA LYS A 91 5.09 16.14 -2.67
C LYS A 91 5.06 17.11 -3.85
N GLN A 92 3.91 17.24 -4.49
CA GLN A 92 3.77 18.12 -5.65
C GLN A 92 3.91 19.59 -5.26
N LEU A 93 3.34 19.98 -4.12
CA LEU A 93 3.48 21.34 -3.61
C LEU A 93 4.94 21.66 -3.32
N SER A 94 5.67 20.72 -2.71
CA SER A 94 7.10 20.89 -2.41
C SER A 94 7.93 21.00 -3.68
N SER A 95 7.63 20.19 -4.71
CA SER A 95 8.38 20.23 -5.96
C SER A 95 8.02 21.42 -6.84
N GLY A 96 6.85 22.02 -6.63
CA GLY A 96 6.41 23.19 -7.39
C GLY A 96 7.12 24.46 -7.02
N GLU A 97 7.93 24.43 -5.99
CA GLU A 97 8.76 25.56 -5.58
C GLU A 97 10.08 25.54 -6.34
#